data_83601dda0c09658d69304b1645f2768e
#
_entry.id   83601dda0c09658d69304b1645f2768e
#
_cell.length_a   1.000
_cell.length_b   1.000
_cell.length_c   1.000
_cell.angle_alpha   90.00
_cell.angle_beta   90.00
_cell.angle_gamma   90.00
#
_symmetry.space_group_name_H-M   'P 1'
#
loop_
_entity.id
_entity.type
_entity.pdbx_description
1 polymer ?
#
loop_
_entity_poly.entity_id
_entity_poly.type
_entity_poly.pdbx_seq_one_letter_code
_entity_poly.pdbx_strand_id
1 'polypeptide(L)'
;MSEKNTNKYAIVDLEATSASSTASIIQVGIVIMQNGQVIDEFASDVNPHQELDDHIIHLTGITDQQLAQAPDFSEIARTIFELIEDCIFVAHNVKFDANLLAEALFMEGFELRTPRVDTVELAQVFYPTLEQYKLSHLSKVLNLDLAQAHTAIEDARATGQLLFHLMDKIASLPRQTIEMLLTFSDNLLFETELVIRDAIRGQNLGLSKEYVMLEESGIVLRRPLTYKSERKLSQDFDTNIALLDLESRPKQREFAEAVRRELDNTDISMIQAQTGIGKTYGYLLPLLAQSDVDKVVVAVPTKLLQNQIMNQEAKALSDVFNINFHSLKGPQNYI
;
A
#
# COMPACT_ATOMS: atom_id res chain seq x y z
N MET A 1 -4.37 -19.95 -25.90
CA MET A 1 -5.35 -18.88 -25.60
C MET A 1 -5.49 -18.90 -24.09
N SER A 2 -5.07 -17.85 -23.37
CA SER A 2 -5.31 -17.79 -21.91
C SER A 2 -6.83 -17.74 -21.69
N GLU A 3 -7.34 -18.58 -20.81
CA GLU A 3 -8.73 -18.46 -20.35
C GLU A 3 -8.88 -17.05 -19.76
N LYS A 4 -9.75 -16.24 -20.38
CA LYS A 4 -10.06 -14.92 -19.85
C LYS A 4 -10.73 -15.10 -18.49
N ASN A 5 -10.38 -14.28 -17.53
CA ASN A 5 -11.09 -14.20 -16.27
C ASN A 5 -12.56 -13.87 -16.56
N THR A 6 -13.47 -14.72 -16.11
CA THR A 6 -14.91 -14.53 -16.31
C THR A 6 -15.56 -13.79 -15.15
N ASN A 7 -14.87 -13.64 -14.01
CA ASN A 7 -15.42 -13.00 -12.83
C ASN A 7 -15.64 -11.50 -13.05
N LYS A 8 -16.79 -11.04 -12.57
CA LYS A 8 -17.10 -9.62 -12.46
C LYS A 8 -16.85 -9.17 -11.03
N TYR A 9 -16.33 -7.98 -10.88
CA TYR A 9 -16.09 -7.34 -9.60
C TYR A 9 -17.03 -6.15 -9.45
N ALA A 10 -17.87 -6.16 -8.43
CA ALA A 10 -18.66 -5.01 -8.02
C ALA A 10 -17.86 -4.21 -6.99
N ILE A 11 -17.27 -3.12 -7.43
CA ILE A 11 -16.51 -2.21 -6.57
C ILE A 11 -17.49 -1.24 -5.95
N VAL A 12 -17.64 -1.29 -4.64
CA VAL A 12 -18.65 -0.52 -3.91
C VAL A 12 -17.98 0.40 -2.92
N ASP A 13 -18.46 1.62 -2.87
CA ASP A 13 -18.13 2.61 -1.85
C ASP A 13 -19.41 3.30 -1.41
N LEU A 14 -19.58 3.50 -0.10
CA LEU A 14 -20.78 4.07 0.49
C LEU A 14 -20.42 5.24 1.40
N GLU A 15 -21.18 6.33 1.26
CA GLU A 15 -21.22 7.37 2.27
C GLU A 15 -22.42 7.16 3.19
N ALA A 16 -22.24 7.41 4.48
CA ALA A 16 -23.25 7.14 5.50
C ALA A 16 -23.33 8.24 6.55
N THR A 17 -24.46 8.31 7.26
CA THR A 17 -24.72 9.30 8.33
C THR A 17 -23.77 9.17 9.51
N SER A 18 -23.12 8.00 9.69
CA SER A 18 -22.09 7.76 10.73
C SER A 18 -21.31 6.48 10.42
N ALA A 19 -20.28 6.19 11.21
CA ALA A 19 -19.55 4.91 11.15
C ALA A 19 -20.17 3.80 12.05
N SER A 20 -21.37 4.01 12.57
CA SER A 20 -22.04 3.03 13.46
C SER A 20 -22.80 1.97 12.67
N SER A 21 -23.17 0.87 13.31
CA SER A 21 -24.02 -0.17 12.72
C SER A 21 -25.47 0.29 12.48
N THR A 22 -25.88 1.44 13.01
CA THR A 22 -27.21 2.04 12.80
C THR A 22 -27.18 3.20 11.83
N ALA A 23 -26.12 3.34 11.06
CA ALA A 23 -25.97 4.37 10.05
C ALA A 23 -26.95 4.16 8.88
N SER A 24 -27.41 5.25 8.29
CA SER A 24 -28.17 5.22 7.03
C SER A 24 -27.25 5.58 5.87
N ILE A 25 -27.44 4.93 4.74
CA ILE A 25 -26.71 5.25 3.50
C ILE A 25 -27.19 6.63 3.01
N ILE A 26 -26.23 7.47 2.62
CA ILE A 26 -26.52 8.81 2.03
C ILE A 26 -26.01 8.94 0.60
N GLN A 27 -25.04 8.10 0.21
CA GLN A 27 -24.58 8.02 -1.17
C GLN A 27 -24.09 6.60 -1.48
N VAL A 28 -24.36 6.15 -2.70
CA VAL A 28 -23.92 4.84 -3.24
C VAL A 28 -23.09 5.07 -4.48
N GLY A 29 -21.91 4.49 -4.52
CA GLY A 29 -21.07 4.39 -5.71
C GLY A 29 -20.75 2.92 -6.02
N ILE A 30 -21.09 2.47 -7.22
CA ILE A 30 -20.82 1.10 -7.67
C ILE A 30 -20.20 1.13 -9.05
N VAL A 31 -19.09 0.43 -9.21
CA VAL A 31 -18.40 0.26 -10.50
C VAL A 31 -18.26 -1.23 -10.77
N ILE A 32 -18.85 -1.70 -11.86
CA ILE A 32 -18.68 -3.09 -12.27
C ILE A 32 -17.50 -3.20 -13.20
N MET A 33 -16.53 -4.01 -12.81
CA MET A 33 -15.32 -4.21 -13.59
C MET A 33 -15.13 -5.68 -14.00
N GLN A 34 -14.62 -5.87 -15.21
CA GLN A 34 -14.22 -7.18 -15.72
C GLN A 34 -12.97 -7.03 -16.60
N ASN A 35 -11.95 -7.86 -16.38
CA ASN A 35 -10.69 -7.83 -17.14
C ASN A 35 -10.02 -6.43 -17.13
N GLY A 36 -10.11 -5.69 -16.03
CA GLY A 36 -9.52 -4.35 -15.90
C GLY A 36 -10.30 -3.23 -16.58
N GLN A 37 -11.49 -3.52 -17.10
CA GLN A 37 -12.34 -2.54 -17.77
C GLN A 37 -13.63 -2.33 -17.00
N VAL A 38 -14.07 -1.10 -16.90
CA VAL A 38 -15.39 -0.75 -16.41
C VAL A 38 -16.42 -1.19 -17.44
N ILE A 39 -17.41 -1.98 -17.02
CA ILE A 39 -18.49 -2.48 -17.88
C ILE A 39 -19.85 -1.90 -17.53
N ASP A 40 -20.03 -1.44 -16.29
CA ASP A 40 -21.24 -0.76 -15.82
C ASP A 40 -20.92 0.12 -14.60
N GLU A 41 -21.76 1.10 -14.32
CA GLU A 41 -21.64 1.99 -13.18
C GLU A 41 -23.00 2.42 -12.65
N PHE A 42 -23.08 2.61 -11.34
CA PHE A 42 -24.27 3.16 -10.68
C PHE A 42 -23.84 4.16 -9.62
N ALA A 43 -24.47 5.32 -9.58
CA ALA A 43 -24.28 6.30 -8.55
C ALA A 43 -25.62 6.95 -8.18
N SER A 44 -25.88 7.10 -6.89
CA SER A 44 -27.06 7.78 -6.39
C SER A 44 -26.82 8.36 -5.01
N ASP A 45 -27.30 9.57 -4.79
CA ASP A 45 -27.57 10.03 -3.44
C ASP A 45 -28.80 9.28 -2.89
N VAL A 46 -28.93 9.20 -1.57
CA VAL A 46 -30.02 8.52 -0.89
C VAL A 46 -30.54 9.39 0.24
N ASN A 47 -31.85 9.54 0.33
CA ASN A 47 -32.48 10.29 1.41
C ASN A 47 -32.49 9.45 2.70
N PRO A 48 -31.74 9.83 3.76
CA PRO A 48 -31.70 9.09 5.01
C PRO A 48 -32.91 9.40 5.94
N HIS A 49 -33.79 10.31 5.56
CA HIS A 49 -34.89 10.84 6.36
C HIS A 49 -34.47 11.39 7.73
N GLN A 50 -33.26 11.90 7.84
CA GLN A 50 -32.72 12.56 9.03
C GLN A 50 -31.70 13.64 8.63
N GLU A 51 -31.50 14.61 9.51
CA GLU A 51 -30.47 15.64 9.32
C GLU A 51 -29.08 15.04 9.53
N LEU A 52 -28.11 15.52 8.79
CA LEU A 52 -26.71 15.12 8.91
C LEU A 52 -26.01 15.91 10.02
N ASP A 53 -25.10 15.24 10.71
CA ASP A 53 -24.17 15.91 11.58
C ASP A 53 -23.21 16.81 10.79
N ASP A 54 -22.87 18.00 11.31
CA ASP A 54 -21.92 18.94 10.70
C ASP A 54 -20.61 18.26 10.29
N HIS A 55 -20.16 17.26 11.07
CA HIS A 55 -18.96 16.52 10.77
C HIS A 55 -19.07 15.71 9.46
N ILE A 56 -20.22 15.09 9.22
CA ILE A 56 -20.48 14.33 7.98
C ILE A 56 -20.54 15.27 6.78
N ILE A 57 -21.24 16.41 6.93
CA ILE A 57 -21.29 17.44 5.88
C ILE A 57 -19.88 17.92 5.51
N HIS A 58 -19.03 18.16 6.50
CA HIS A 58 -17.64 18.57 6.25
C HIS A 58 -16.78 17.46 5.62
N LEU A 59 -17.04 16.20 5.97
CA LEU A 59 -16.27 15.06 5.47
C LEU A 59 -16.62 14.73 4.01
N THR A 60 -17.93 14.66 3.69
CA THR A 60 -18.45 14.20 2.41
C THR A 60 -18.77 15.35 1.44
N GLY A 61 -18.99 16.56 1.94
CA GLY A 61 -19.50 17.68 1.17
C GLY A 61 -20.99 17.57 0.82
N ILE A 62 -21.67 16.50 1.23
CA ILE A 62 -23.10 16.26 0.99
C ILE A 62 -23.93 17.10 1.96
N THR A 63 -25.01 17.70 1.50
CA THR A 63 -25.88 18.58 2.29
C THR A 63 -27.29 18.01 2.45
N ASP A 64 -27.98 18.37 3.55
CA ASP A 64 -29.38 17.99 3.78
C ASP A 64 -30.30 18.43 2.65
N GLN A 65 -30.04 19.60 2.06
CA GLN A 65 -30.82 20.10 0.92
C GLN A 65 -30.71 19.21 -0.31
N GLN A 66 -29.52 18.64 -0.56
CA GLN A 66 -29.28 17.70 -1.64
C GLN A 66 -30.01 16.38 -1.36
N LEU A 67 -29.87 15.83 -0.16
CA LEU A 67 -30.49 14.55 0.21
C LEU A 67 -32.02 14.61 0.30
N ALA A 68 -32.60 15.74 0.63
CA ALA A 68 -34.06 15.92 0.64
C ALA A 68 -34.70 15.73 -0.75
N GLN A 69 -33.91 15.80 -1.84
CA GLN A 69 -34.36 15.60 -3.22
C GLN A 69 -33.92 14.23 -3.78
N ALA A 70 -33.14 13.47 -3.03
CA ALA A 70 -32.64 12.16 -3.41
C ALA A 70 -33.76 11.10 -3.26
N PRO A 71 -33.70 9.99 -4.02
CA PRO A 71 -34.61 8.87 -3.87
C PRO A 71 -34.43 8.20 -2.50
N ASP A 72 -35.48 7.51 -2.06
CA ASP A 72 -35.41 6.59 -0.95
C ASP A 72 -34.60 5.33 -1.36
N PHE A 73 -33.96 4.69 -0.40
CA PHE A 73 -33.18 3.47 -0.69
C PHE A 73 -34.06 2.39 -1.33
N SER A 74 -35.31 2.26 -0.91
CA SER A 74 -36.29 1.31 -1.47
C SER A 74 -36.52 1.47 -2.97
N GLU A 75 -36.38 2.67 -3.52
CA GLU A 75 -36.59 2.95 -4.95
C GLU A 75 -35.41 2.45 -5.80
N ILE A 76 -34.22 2.37 -5.22
CA ILE A 76 -32.98 1.97 -5.92
C ILE A 76 -32.49 0.57 -5.54
N ALA A 77 -33.00 -0.01 -4.48
CA ALA A 77 -32.54 -1.29 -3.90
C ALA A 77 -32.52 -2.44 -4.92
N ARG A 78 -33.59 -2.58 -5.72
CA ARG A 78 -33.67 -3.62 -6.76
C ARG A 78 -32.57 -3.44 -7.81
N THR A 79 -32.36 -2.23 -8.29
CA THR A 79 -31.34 -1.94 -9.31
C THR A 79 -29.95 -2.26 -8.79
N ILE A 80 -29.65 -1.87 -7.53
CA ILE A 80 -28.38 -2.20 -6.88
C ILE A 80 -28.22 -3.71 -6.77
N PHE A 81 -29.23 -4.43 -6.27
CA PHE A 81 -29.16 -5.88 -6.09
C PHE A 81 -28.89 -6.60 -7.41
N GLU A 82 -29.68 -6.33 -8.47
CA GLU A 82 -29.53 -6.93 -9.79
C GLU A 82 -28.17 -6.64 -10.44
N LEU A 83 -27.56 -5.50 -10.09
CA LEU A 83 -26.25 -5.12 -10.60
C LEU A 83 -25.10 -5.92 -9.96
N ILE A 84 -25.22 -6.28 -8.67
CA ILE A 84 -24.11 -6.84 -7.88
C ILE A 84 -24.28 -8.31 -7.52
N GLU A 85 -25.46 -8.92 -7.62
CA GLU A 85 -25.77 -10.28 -7.12
C GLU A 85 -24.88 -11.39 -7.70
N ASP A 86 -24.42 -11.24 -8.95
CA ASP A 86 -23.56 -12.19 -9.66
C ASP A 86 -22.07 -11.75 -9.67
N CYS A 87 -21.68 -10.78 -8.83
CA CYS A 87 -20.34 -10.22 -8.79
C CYS A 87 -19.60 -10.62 -7.52
N ILE A 88 -18.28 -10.53 -7.55
CA ILE A 88 -17.46 -10.49 -6.34
C ILE A 88 -17.53 -9.08 -5.78
N PHE A 89 -18.03 -8.92 -4.56
CA PHE A 89 -18.14 -7.64 -3.87
C PHE A 89 -16.76 -7.18 -3.40
N VAL A 90 -16.34 -6.00 -3.80
CA VAL A 90 -15.04 -5.41 -3.44
C VAL A 90 -15.24 -4.05 -2.84
N ALA A 91 -14.57 -3.78 -1.73
CA ALA A 91 -14.49 -2.42 -1.17
C ALA A 91 -13.14 -2.18 -0.49
N HIS A 92 -12.89 -0.93 -0.16
CA HIS A 92 -11.71 -0.54 0.60
C HIS A 92 -12.06 -0.48 2.09
N ASN A 93 -11.77 -1.53 2.86
CA ASN A 93 -12.32 -1.86 4.18
C ASN A 93 -13.74 -2.46 4.07
N VAL A 94 -13.85 -3.53 3.33
CA VAL A 94 -15.10 -4.17 2.87
C VAL A 94 -16.14 -4.42 3.96
N LYS A 95 -15.71 -4.60 5.22
CA LYS A 95 -16.62 -4.90 6.33
C LYS A 95 -17.69 -3.83 6.52
N PHE A 96 -17.33 -2.55 6.35
CA PHE A 96 -18.26 -1.45 6.52
C PHE A 96 -19.30 -1.44 5.39
N ASP A 97 -18.86 -1.33 4.15
CA ASP A 97 -19.74 -1.20 2.98
C ASP A 97 -20.62 -2.43 2.77
N ALA A 98 -20.02 -3.63 2.86
CA ALA A 98 -20.75 -4.87 2.66
C ALA A 98 -21.81 -5.12 3.73
N ASN A 99 -21.55 -4.79 4.99
CA ASN A 99 -22.55 -4.97 6.04
C ASN A 99 -23.68 -3.96 5.92
N LEU A 100 -23.33 -2.68 5.71
CA LEU A 100 -24.32 -1.61 5.60
C LEU A 100 -25.24 -1.83 4.38
N LEU A 101 -24.66 -2.18 3.23
CA LEU A 101 -25.46 -2.45 2.02
C LEU A 101 -26.30 -3.72 2.17
N ALA A 102 -25.74 -4.80 2.73
CA ALA A 102 -26.48 -6.04 2.94
C ALA A 102 -27.66 -5.85 3.90
N GLU A 103 -27.51 -5.05 4.97
CA GLU A 103 -28.61 -4.72 5.89
C GLU A 103 -29.69 -3.89 5.19
N ALA A 104 -29.31 -2.84 4.45
CA ALA A 104 -30.25 -2.01 3.71
C ALA A 104 -31.02 -2.84 2.65
N LEU A 105 -30.35 -3.68 1.89
CA LEU A 105 -30.97 -4.57 0.90
C LEU A 105 -31.89 -5.60 1.57
N PHE A 106 -31.48 -6.16 2.72
CA PHE A 106 -32.30 -7.13 3.45
C PHE A 106 -33.62 -6.52 3.94
N MET A 107 -33.63 -5.28 4.37
CA MET A 107 -34.86 -4.56 4.74
C MET A 107 -35.83 -4.39 3.57
N GLU A 108 -35.31 -4.38 2.33
CA GLU A 108 -36.10 -4.31 1.08
C GLU A 108 -36.43 -5.71 0.51
N GLY A 109 -36.06 -6.78 1.21
CA GLY A 109 -36.36 -8.16 0.86
C GLY A 109 -35.34 -8.82 -0.08
N PHE A 110 -34.14 -8.24 -0.24
CA PHE A 110 -33.04 -8.79 -1.03
C PHE A 110 -31.95 -9.34 -0.12
N GLU A 111 -31.52 -10.57 -0.33
CA GLU A 111 -30.44 -11.20 0.44
C GLU A 111 -29.14 -11.24 -0.37
N LEU A 112 -28.17 -10.40 0.00
CA LEU A 112 -26.86 -10.34 -0.66
C LEU A 112 -25.95 -11.46 -0.15
N ARG A 113 -25.59 -12.42 -1.02
CA ARG A 113 -24.74 -13.58 -0.71
C ARG A 113 -23.49 -13.66 -1.58
N THR A 114 -22.97 -12.52 -2.00
CA THR A 114 -21.78 -12.47 -2.86
C THR A 114 -20.50 -12.68 -2.05
N PRO A 115 -19.46 -13.29 -2.64
CA PRO A 115 -18.12 -13.29 -2.07
C PRO A 115 -17.63 -11.87 -1.83
N ARG A 116 -16.85 -11.66 -0.78
CA ARG A 116 -16.35 -10.33 -0.36
C ARG A 116 -14.84 -10.29 -0.43
N VAL A 117 -14.30 -9.18 -0.88
CA VAL A 117 -12.85 -8.95 -1.02
C VAL A 117 -12.49 -7.58 -0.45
N ASP A 118 -11.46 -7.54 0.39
CA ASP A 118 -10.94 -6.32 0.99
C ASP A 118 -9.64 -5.87 0.32
N THR A 119 -9.66 -4.70 -0.33
CA THR A 119 -8.46 -4.15 -0.95
C THR A 119 -7.44 -3.63 0.06
N VAL A 120 -7.83 -3.32 1.32
CA VAL A 120 -6.88 -3.01 2.41
C VAL A 120 -6.06 -4.24 2.74
N GLU A 121 -6.71 -5.40 2.94
CA GLU A 121 -6.03 -6.66 3.21
C GLU A 121 -5.08 -7.04 2.08
N LEU A 122 -5.55 -7.02 0.82
CA LEU A 122 -4.69 -7.26 -0.34
C LEU A 122 -3.47 -6.32 -0.37
N ALA A 123 -3.68 -5.04 -0.10
CA ALA A 123 -2.58 -4.08 -0.06
C ALA A 123 -1.60 -4.38 1.09
N GLN A 124 -2.08 -4.83 2.26
CA GLN A 124 -1.22 -5.24 3.37
C GLN A 124 -0.39 -6.48 3.02
N VAL A 125 -0.98 -7.46 2.33
CA VAL A 125 -0.30 -8.68 1.90
C VAL A 125 0.79 -8.37 0.86
N PHE A 126 0.50 -7.58 -0.18
CA PHE A 126 1.40 -7.39 -1.32
C PHE A 126 2.30 -6.15 -1.23
N TYR A 127 2.00 -5.23 -0.30
CA TYR A 127 2.81 -4.06 0.04
C TYR A 127 2.99 -3.91 1.55
N PRO A 128 3.51 -4.92 2.28
CA PRO A 128 3.51 -4.97 3.75
C PRO A 128 4.33 -3.87 4.40
N THR A 129 5.15 -3.16 3.64
CA THR A 129 6.07 -2.13 4.16
C THR A 129 5.53 -0.71 4.06
N LEU A 130 4.31 -0.52 3.54
CA LEU A 130 3.70 0.80 3.48
C LEU A 130 3.31 1.30 4.88
N GLU A 131 3.32 2.61 5.06
CA GLU A 131 3.03 3.25 6.35
C GLU A 131 1.54 3.30 6.65
N GLN A 132 0.74 3.48 5.61
CA GLN A 132 -0.71 3.64 5.67
C GLN A 132 -1.37 2.93 4.50
N TYR A 133 -2.57 2.44 4.74
CA TYR A 133 -3.39 1.74 3.76
C TYR A 133 -4.70 2.48 3.46
N LYS A 134 -4.76 3.80 3.71
CA LYS A 134 -5.87 4.63 3.24
C LYS A 134 -5.83 4.75 1.72
N LEU A 135 -6.99 4.74 1.06
CA LEU A 135 -7.11 4.81 -0.39
C LEU A 135 -6.32 5.98 -1.00
N SER A 136 -6.46 7.17 -0.41
CA SER A 136 -5.75 8.39 -0.84
C SER A 136 -4.22 8.28 -0.73
N HIS A 137 -3.71 7.54 0.28
CA HIS A 137 -2.27 7.30 0.44
C HIS A 137 -1.78 6.28 -0.57
N LEU A 138 -2.49 5.15 -0.72
CA LEU A 138 -2.16 4.10 -1.68
C LEU A 138 -2.15 4.64 -3.11
N SER A 139 -3.17 5.40 -3.50
CA SER A 139 -3.25 6.00 -4.83
C SER A 139 -2.07 6.91 -5.13
N LYS A 140 -1.66 7.73 -4.16
CA LYS A 140 -0.49 8.60 -4.31
C LYS A 140 0.82 7.80 -4.44
N VAL A 141 1.03 6.78 -3.60
CA VAL A 141 2.27 5.99 -3.58
C VAL A 141 2.37 5.08 -4.81
N LEU A 142 1.25 4.54 -5.27
CA LEU A 142 1.18 3.63 -6.42
C LEU A 142 0.94 4.36 -7.75
N ASN A 143 0.89 5.71 -7.75
CA ASN A 143 0.61 6.55 -8.92
C ASN A 143 -0.69 6.15 -9.65
N LEU A 144 -1.75 5.89 -8.89
CA LEU A 144 -3.08 5.67 -9.43
C LEU A 144 -3.76 7.01 -9.69
N ASP A 145 -4.50 7.14 -10.80
CA ASP A 145 -5.26 8.35 -11.10
C ASP A 145 -6.45 8.47 -10.13
N LEU A 146 -6.32 9.36 -9.16
CA LEU A 146 -7.45 9.84 -8.37
C LEU A 146 -7.97 11.11 -9.04
N ALA A 147 -9.04 11.01 -9.80
CA ALA A 147 -9.89 12.14 -10.03
C ALA A 147 -10.43 12.62 -8.66
N GLN A 148 -10.65 13.91 -8.49
CA GLN A 148 -10.97 14.56 -7.21
C GLN A 148 -11.80 13.65 -6.26
N ALA A 149 -11.13 13.10 -5.22
CA ALA A 149 -11.72 12.28 -4.18
C ALA A 149 -12.86 13.03 -3.46
N HIS A 150 -13.81 12.30 -2.93
CA HIS A 150 -14.92 12.60 -2.01
C HIS A 150 -16.33 12.44 -2.60
N THR A 151 -16.50 11.59 -3.60
CA THR A 151 -17.81 11.03 -3.93
C THR A 151 -17.69 9.52 -3.96
N ALA A 152 -18.72 8.81 -3.51
CA ALA A 152 -18.70 7.34 -3.46
C ALA A 152 -18.35 6.71 -4.81
N ILE A 153 -18.78 7.26 -5.93
CA ILE A 153 -18.46 6.71 -7.26
C ILE A 153 -16.99 6.89 -7.64
N GLU A 154 -16.37 8.04 -7.31
CA GLU A 154 -14.94 8.25 -7.59
C GLU A 154 -14.05 7.40 -6.68
N ASP A 155 -14.43 7.21 -5.42
CA ASP A 155 -13.72 6.33 -4.50
C ASP A 155 -13.88 4.85 -4.89
N ALA A 156 -15.05 4.44 -5.40
CA ALA A 156 -15.23 3.12 -6.02
C ALA A 156 -14.34 2.94 -7.26
N ARG A 157 -14.24 3.94 -8.16
CA ARG A 157 -13.33 3.89 -9.32
C ARG A 157 -11.87 3.76 -8.89
N ALA A 158 -11.43 4.54 -7.90
CA ALA A 158 -10.09 4.49 -7.37
C ALA A 158 -9.78 3.11 -6.73
N THR A 159 -10.74 2.55 -5.98
CA THR A 159 -10.65 1.21 -5.40
C THR A 159 -10.55 0.14 -6.49
N GLY A 160 -11.28 0.30 -7.59
CA GLY A 160 -11.19 -0.58 -8.76
C GLY A 160 -9.81 -0.53 -9.43
N GLN A 161 -9.25 0.66 -9.63
CA GLN A 161 -7.88 0.81 -10.14
C GLN A 161 -6.86 0.16 -9.20
N LEU A 162 -7.01 0.35 -7.88
CA LEU A 162 -6.17 -0.30 -6.87
C LEU A 162 -6.27 -1.82 -6.95
N LEU A 163 -7.48 -2.39 -7.07
CA LEU A 163 -7.69 -3.82 -7.21
C LEU A 163 -6.89 -4.40 -8.38
N PHE A 164 -7.02 -3.81 -9.58
CA PHE A 164 -6.33 -4.32 -10.76
C PHE A 164 -4.83 -4.08 -10.70
N HIS A 165 -4.37 -2.98 -10.10
CA HIS A 165 -2.94 -2.78 -9.80
C HIS A 165 -2.40 -3.88 -8.87
N LEU A 166 -3.16 -4.27 -7.84
CA LEU A 166 -2.80 -5.37 -6.95
C LEU A 166 -2.79 -6.71 -7.69
N MET A 167 -3.75 -6.97 -8.58
CA MET A 167 -3.76 -8.17 -9.42
C MET A 167 -2.54 -8.24 -10.34
N ASP A 168 -2.13 -7.13 -10.96
CA ASP A 168 -0.90 -7.06 -11.75
C ASP A 168 0.35 -7.31 -10.89
N LYS A 169 0.37 -6.76 -9.67
CA LYS A 169 1.43 -7.04 -8.69
C LYS A 169 1.51 -8.52 -8.35
N ILE A 170 0.38 -9.17 -8.06
CA ILE A 170 0.28 -10.60 -7.79
C ILE A 170 0.81 -11.40 -8.99
N ALA A 171 0.34 -11.06 -10.19
CA ALA A 171 0.75 -11.70 -11.43
C ALA A 171 2.26 -11.54 -11.74
N SER A 172 2.91 -10.54 -11.19
CA SER A 172 4.36 -10.32 -11.33
C SER A 172 5.22 -11.19 -10.40
N LEU A 173 4.62 -11.83 -9.40
CA LEU A 173 5.35 -12.65 -8.42
C LEU A 173 5.62 -14.06 -8.94
N PRO A 174 6.70 -14.71 -8.49
CA PRO A 174 6.95 -16.12 -8.82
C PRO A 174 5.79 -17.02 -8.38
N ARG A 175 5.47 -17.99 -9.23
CA ARG A 175 4.38 -18.93 -8.98
C ARG A 175 4.51 -19.63 -7.62
N GLN A 176 5.73 -20.05 -7.27
CA GLN A 176 6.01 -20.72 -6.00
C GLN A 176 5.66 -19.85 -4.79
N THR A 177 5.92 -18.53 -4.89
CA THR A 177 5.56 -17.57 -3.85
C THR A 177 4.04 -17.48 -3.69
N ILE A 178 3.30 -17.43 -4.80
CA ILE A 178 1.83 -17.38 -4.76
C ILE A 178 1.24 -18.70 -4.27
N GLU A 179 1.77 -19.84 -4.70
CA GLU A 179 1.32 -21.16 -4.22
C GLU A 179 1.55 -21.29 -2.70
N MET A 180 2.68 -20.79 -2.18
CA MET A 180 2.93 -20.74 -0.74
C MET A 180 1.95 -19.80 -0.03
N LEU A 181 1.69 -18.61 -0.54
CA LEU A 181 0.70 -17.69 0.03
C LEU A 181 -0.70 -18.33 0.08
N LEU A 182 -1.10 -19.04 -0.96
CA LEU A 182 -2.38 -19.73 -1.00
C LEU A 182 -2.49 -20.87 0.03
N THR A 183 -1.37 -21.43 0.53
CA THR A 183 -1.43 -22.38 1.67
C THR A 183 -1.83 -21.71 2.98
N PHE A 184 -1.74 -20.39 3.07
CA PHE A 184 -2.15 -19.59 4.23
C PHE A 184 -3.45 -18.82 3.99
N SER A 185 -4.16 -19.09 2.89
CA SER A 185 -5.38 -18.35 2.50
C SER A 185 -6.50 -18.42 3.55
N ASP A 186 -6.55 -19.49 4.34
CA ASP A 186 -7.51 -19.64 5.46
C ASP A 186 -7.33 -18.55 6.55
N ASN A 187 -6.22 -17.83 6.56
CA ASN A 187 -5.98 -16.70 7.46
C ASN A 187 -6.39 -15.35 6.85
N LEU A 188 -6.76 -15.31 5.57
CA LEU A 188 -7.28 -14.11 4.93
C LEU A 188 -8.72 -13.86 5.37
N LEU A 189 -9.08 -12.58 5.44
CA LEU A 189 -10.44 -12.17 5.74
C LEU A 189 -11.33 -12.39 4.50
N PHE A 190 -12.54 -12.84 4.72
CA PHE A 190 -13.51 -13.08 3.67
C PHE A 190 -12.96 -14.01 2.56
N GLU A 191 -13.36 -13.78 1.32
CA GLU A 191 -12.95 -14.58 0.15
C GLU A 191 -11.83 -13.87 -0.65
N THR A 192 -10.94 -13.14 0.02
CA THR A 192 -9.83 -12.36 -0.58
C THR A 192 -8.91 -13.23 -1.46
N GLU A 193 -8.78 -14.52 -1.16
CA GLU A 193 -8.02 -15.48 -1.97
C GLU A 193 -8.52 -15.60 -3.42
N LEU A 194 -9.79 -15.32 -3.69
CA LEU A 194 -10.36 -15.39 -5.04
C LEU A 194 -9.61 -14.46 -6.01
N VAL A 195 -9.27 -13.26 -5.55
CA VAL A 195 -8.49 -12.30 -6.35
C VAL A 195 -7.10 -12.83 -6.65
N ILE A 196 -6.45 -13.47 -5.65
CA ILE A 196 -5.11 -14.05 -5.84
C ILE A 196 -5.17 -15.15 -6.90
N ARG A 197 -6.16 -16.04 -6.83
CA ARG A 197 -6.36 -17.11 -7.81
C ARG A 197 -6.68 -16.57 -9.20
N ASP A 198 -7.52 -15.54 -9.29
CA ASP A 198 -7.87 -14.90 -10.56
C ASP A 198 -6.70 -14.19 -11.23
N ALA A 199 -5.87 -13.49 -10.44
CA ALA A 199 -4.70 -12.78 -10.94
C ALA A 199 -3.69 -13.70 -11.64
N ILE A 200 -3.59 -14.97 -11.24
CA ILE A 200 -2.64 -15.94 -11.81
C ILE A 200 -3.28 -16.90 -12.84
N ARG A 201 -4.59 -16.80 -13.06
CA ARG A 201 -5.31 -17.70 -13.98
C ARG A 201 -4.78 -17.56 -15.42
N GLY A 202 -4.40 -18.70 -16.00
CA GLY A 202 -3.93 -18.75 -17.37
C GLY A 202 -2.55 -18.13 -17.62
N GLN A 203 -1.83 -17.74 -16.56
CA GLN A 203 -0.46 -17.21 -16.68
C GLN A 203 0.56 -18.34 -16.57
N ASN A 204 1.57 -18.29 -17.46
CA ASN A 204 2.73 -19.18 -17.36
C ASN A 204 3.79 -18.53 -16.46
N LEU A 205 3.56 -18.60 -15.16
CA LEU A 205 4.40 -17.96 -14.14
C LEU A 205 5.67 -18.81 -13.95
N GLY A 206 6.67 -18.58 -14.79
CA GLY A 206 8.02 -19.09 -14.58
C GLY A 206 8.81 -18.25 -13.57
N LEU A 207 9.87 -18.82 -13.02
CA LEU A 207 10.82 -18.07 -12.20
C LEU A 207 11.56 -17.06 -13.10
N SER A 208 11.31 -15.75 -12.92
CA SER A 208 12.00 -14.72 -13.70
C SER A 208 13.47 -14.63 -13.29
N LYS A 209 14.30 -14.01 -14.17
CA LYS A 209 15.75 -13.85 -13.89
C LYS A 209 16.06 -13.04 -12.61
N GLU A 210 15.08 -12.31 -12.11
CA GLU A 210 15.23 -11.50 -10.87
C GLU A 210 15.16 -12.33 -9.60
N TYR A 211 14.72 -13.59 -9.70
CA TYR A 211 14.53 -14.46 -8.55
C TYR A 211 15.45 -15.68 -8.61
N VAL A 212 15.71 -16.27 -7.46
CA VAL A 212 16.41 -17.54 -7.27
C VAL A 212 15.65 -18.37 -6.24
N MET A 213 15.48 -19.64 -6.51
CA MET A 213 14.89 -20.58 -5.57
C MET A 213 16.02 -21.26 -4.78
N LEU A 214 15.88 -21.31 -3.46
CA LEU A 214 16.74 -22.11 -2.60
C LEU A 214 16.29 -23.56 -2.70
N GLU A 215 17.14 -24.45 -3.27
CA GLU A 215 16.77 -25.84 -3.59
C GLU A 215 16.36 -26.65 -2.35
N GLU A 216 16.99 -26.40 -1.19
CA GLU A 216 16.72 -27.16 0.03
C GLU A 216 15.39 -26.79 0.70
N SER A 217 14.95 -25.53 0.62
CA SER A 217 13.76 -25.03 1.32
C SER A 217 12.59 -24.70 0.40
N GLY A 218 12.82 -24.63 -0.92
CA GLY A 218 11.83 -24.14 -1.89
C GLY A 218 11.53 -22.65 -1.79
N ILE A 219 12.23 -21.91 -0.92
CA ILE A 219 12.02 -20.47 -0.75
C ILE A 219 12.54 -19.72 -1.97
N VAL A 220 11.71 -18.83 -2.50
CA VAL A 220 12.09 -17.95 -3.61
C VAL A 220 12.54 -16.61 -3.05
N LEU A 221 13.77 -16.24 -3.38
CA LEU A 221 14.38 -14.98 -2.99
C LEU A 221 14.60 -14.10 -4.23
N ARG A 222 14.47 -12.79 -4.06
CA ARG A 222 14.95 -11.86 -5.08
C ARG A 222 16.48 -11.93 -5.13
N ARG A 223 17.03 -11.98 -6.34
CA ARG A 223 18.49 -11.92 -6.48
C ARG A 223 19.02 -10.64 -5.89
N PRO A 224 20.19 -10.67 -5.24
CA PRO A 224 20.84 -9.45 -4.78
C PRO A 224 20.99 -8.46 -5.92
N LEU A 225 20.77 -7.19 -5.64
CA LEU A 225 21.01 -6.12 -6.61
C LEU A 225 22.50 -6.13 -6.98
N THR A 226 22.81 -6.12 -8.27
CA THR A 226 24.17 -5.86 -8.75
C THR A 226 24.42 -4.36 -8.68
N TYR A 227 25.42 -3.96 -7.91
CA TYR A 227 25.80 -2.56 -7.79
C TYR A 227 26.58 -2.09 -9.02
N LYS A 228 26.28 -0.88 -9.45
CA LYS A 228 26.88 -0.30 -10.65
C LYS A 228 28.30 0.21 -10.44
N SER A 229 28.74 0.36 -9.20
CA SER A 229 30.02 0.96 -8.83
C SER A 229 30.88 0.01 -8.02
N GLU A 230 32.16 -0.08 -8.34
CA GLU A 230 33.20 -0.76 -7.54
C GLU A 230 33.98 0.23 -6.63
N ARG A 231 33.54 1.49 -6.62
CA ARG A 231 34.22 2.55 -5.87
C ARG A 231 34.04 2.34 -4.36
N LYS A 232 35.16 2.40 -3.63
CA LYS A 232 35.17 2.39 -2.17
C LYS A 232 35.08 3.84 -1.63
N LEU A 233 34.57 3.97 -0.41
CA LEU A 233 34.59 5.24 0.29
C LEU A 233 36.02 5.68 0.62
N SER A 234 36.27 6.99 0.55
CA SER A 234 37.48 7.62 1.06
C SER A 234 37.41 7.77 2.58
N GLN A 235 38.55 7.77 3.24
CA GLN A 235 38.64 8.17 4.65
C GLN A 235 38.36 9.67 4.87
N ASP A 236 38.50 10.45 3.81
CA ASP A 236 38.19 11.89 3.85
C ASP A 236 36.71 12.14 3.59
N PHE A 237 36.04 12.74 4.56
CA PHE A 237 34.61 13.04 4.54
C PHE A 237 34.21 13.93 3.34
N ASP A 238 34.97 15.00 3.10
CA ASP A 238 34.65 15.97 2.05
C ASP A 238 34.79 15.38 0.66
N THR A 239 35.73 14.48 0.44
CA THR A 239 35.87 13.73 -0.80
C THR A 239 34.61 12.91 -1.07
N ASN A 240 34.05 12.23 -0.07
CA ASN A 240 32.84 11.45 -0.23
C ASN A 240 31.61 12.34 -0.49
N ILE A 241 31.49 13.46 0.20
CA ILE A 241 30.40 14.44 -0.02
C ILE A 241 30.45 15.01 -1.44
N ALA A 242 31.64 15.35 -1.92
CA ALA A 242 31.84 15.85 -3.29
C ALA A 242 31.47 14.79 -4.35
N LEU A 243 31.80 13.52 -4.12
CA LEU A 243 31.42 12.41 -5.03
C LEU A 243 29.90 12.16 -5.07
N LEU A 244 29.17 12.54 -4.02
CA LEU A 244 27.71 12.49 -3.97
C LEU A 244 27.05 13.74 -4.59
N ASP A 245 27.84 14.65 -5.18
CA ASP A 245 27.37 15.94 -5.70
C ASP A 245 26.65 16.80 -4.65
N LEU A 246 27.14 16.74 -3.42
CA LEU A 246 26.62 17.49 -2.27
C LEU A 246 27.60 18.56 -1.82
N GLU A 247 27.07 19.62 -1.22
CA GLU A 247 27.87 20.69 -0.63
C GLU A 247 28.31 20.32 0.79
N SER A 248 29.62 20.43 1.08
CA SER A 248 30.14 20.21 2.42
C SER A 248 29.76 21.37 3.36
N ARG A 249 29.19 21.00 4.53
CA ARG A 249 28.77 21.96 5.56
C ARG A 249 29.66 21.84 6.79
N PRO A 250 30.21 22.97 7.31
CA PRO A 250 31.14 22.93 8.44
C PRO A 250 30.65 22.17 9.67
N LYS A 251 29.36 22.36 10.05
CA LYS A 251 28.76 21.65 11.19
C LYS A 251 28.56 20.15 10.93
N GLN A 252 28.30 19.77 9.68
CA GLN A 252 28.18 18.35 9.29
C GLN A 252 29.54 17.65 9.37
N ARG A 253 30.60 18.34 8.91
CA ARG A 253 31.99 17.85 9.02
C ARG A 253 32.40 17.67 10.48
N GLU A 254 32.19 18.70 11.32
CA GLU A 254 32.46 18.63 12.76
C GLU A 254 31.75 17.42 13.41
N PHE A 255 30.48 17.19 13.05
CA PHE A 255 29.72 16.04 13.52
C PHE A 255 30.34 14.71 13.03
N ALA A 256 30.69 14.60 11.75
CA ALA A 256 31.35 13.42 11.19
C ALA A 256 32.71 13.12 11.84
N GLU A 257 33.48 14.15 12.12
CA GLU A 257 34.76 14.02 12.86
C GLU A 257 34.55 13.57 14.31
N ALA A 258 33.45 14.04 14.96
CA ALA A 258 33.09 13.55 16.30
C ALA A 258 32.72 12.06 16.25
N VAL A 259 31.90 11.63 15.29
CA VAL A 259 31.55 10.20 15.07
C VAL A 259 32.83 9.39 14.86
N ARG A 260 33.74 9.84 13.99
CA ARG A 260 34.99 9.15 13.69
C ARG A 260 35.88 8.95 14.92
N ARG A 261 36.00 9.97 15.77
CA ARG A 261 36.80 9.86 17.00
C ARG A 261 36.27 8.84 17.98
N GLU A 262 34.95 8.64 18.00
CA GLU A 262 34.31 7.66 18.88
C GLU A 262 34.43 6.21 18.37
N LEU A 263 34.81 5.99 17.11
CA LEU A 263 35.02 4.63 16.57
C LEU A 263 36.21 3.91 17.21
N ASP A 264 37.19 4.66 17.70
CA ASP A 264 38.34 4.10 18.39
C ASP A 264 38.00 3.68 19.83
N ASN A 265 36.84 4.10 20.34
CA ASN A 265 36.36 3.76 21.67
C ASN A 265 35.49 2.49 21.63
N THR A 266 35.68 1.60 22.59
CA THR A 266 34.90 0.36 22.72
C THR A 266 33.59 0.55 23.50
N ASP A 267 33.36 1.76 24.02
CA ASP A 267 32.22 2.10 24.88
C ASP A 267 31.07 2.76 24.13
N ILE A 268 29.95 2.95 24.82
CA ILE A 268 28.79 3.66 24.30
C ILE A 268 29.08 5.15 24.27
N SER A 269 28.96 5.77 23.10
CA SER A 269 29.09 7.21 22.91
C SER A 269 27.74 7.86 22.61
N MET A 270 27.53 9.06 23.16
CA MET A 270 26.34 9.87 22.92
C MET A 270 26.74 11.18 22.24
N ILE A 271 26.28 11.39 20.99
CA ILE A 271 26.58 12.58 20.21
C ILE A 271 25.27 13.31 19.90
N GLN A 272 25.16 14.56 20.41
CA GLN A 272 24.02 15.42 20.14
C GLN A 272 24.32 16.35 18.98
N ALA A 273 23.41 16.46 18.02
CA ALA A 273 23.53 17.36 16.90
C ALA A 273 22.16 17.99 16.53
N GLN A 274 22.19 19.25 16.10
CA GLN A 274 21.02 20.03 15.72
C GLN A 274 20.30 19.38 14.51
N THR A 275 19.01 19.68 14.37
CA THR A 275 18.24 19.29 13.17
C THR A 275 18.75 20.04 11.94
N GLY A 276 18.69 19.39 10.77
CA GLY A 276 19.05 20.02 9.48
C GLY A 276 20.54 20.07 9.14
N ILE A 277 21.44 19.62 10.00
CA ILE A 277 22.89 19.61 9.69
C ILE A 277 23.33 18.50 8.72
N GLY A 278 22.42 17.57 8.33
CA GLY A 278 22.78 16.42 7.49
C GLY A 278 23.36 15.24 8.28
N LYS A 279 22.76 14.92 9.44
CA LYS A 279 23.23 13.85 10.35
C LYS A 279 23.42 12.50 9.65
N THR A 280 22.53 12.14 8.72
CA THR A 280 22.56 10.82 8.08
C THR A 280 23.87 10.55 7.36
N TYR A 281 24.30 11.43 6.47
CA TYR A 281 25.62 11.31 5.86
C TYR A 281 26.75 11.53 6.87
N GLY A 282 26.52 12.41 7.86
CA GLY A 282 27.50 12.71 8.90
C GLY A 282 27.89 11.51 9.76
N TYR A 283 27.00 10.53 9.97
CA TYR A 283 27.37 9.28 10.65
C TYR A 283 27.62 8.12 9.69
N LEU A 284 26.90 8.01 8.57
CA LEU A 284 27.08 6.88 7.65
C LEU A 284 28.47 6.89 6.99
N LEU A 285 28.92 8.04 6.47
CA LEU A 285 30.17 8.12 5.74
C LEU A 285 31.39 7.73 6.58
N PRO A 286 31.61 8.28 7.80
CA PRO A 286 32.75 7.87 8.61
C PRO A 286 32.68 6.42 9.09
N LEU A 287 31.46 5.88 9.37
CA LEU A 287 31.31 4.48 9.77
C LEU A 287 31.61 3.51 8.62
N LEU A 288 31.08 3.79 7.42
CA LEU A 288 31.23 2.94 6.25
C LEU A 288 32.62 3.05 5.59
N ALA A 289 33.38 4.11 5.89
CA ALA A 289 34.75 4.29 5.39
C ALA A 289 35.78 3.47 6.14
N GLN A 290 35.45 2.85 7.29
CA GLN A 290 36.40 2.05 8.06
C GLN A 290 36.64 0.70 7.40
N SER A 291 37.90 0.29 7.30
CA SER A 291 38.29 -0.96 6.66
C SER A 291 38.08 -2.21 7.52
N ASP A 292 37.95 -2.04 8.83
CA ASP A 292 37.78 -3.07 9.85
C ASP A 292 36.31 -3.22 10.31
N VAL A 293 35.39 -2.45 9.73
CA VAL A 293 33.96 -2.53 10.00
C VAL A 293 33.27 -3.33 8.91
N ASP A 294 32.88 -4.56 9.23
CA ASP A 294 32.16 -5.44 8.29
C ASP A 294 30.66 -5.10 8.16
N LYS A 295 30.06 -4.54 9.22
CA LYS A 295 28.64 -4.26 9.29
C LYS A 295 28.31 -3.04 10.15
N VAL A 296 27.46 -2.17 9.61
CA VAL A 296 26.87 -1.03 10.34
C VAL A 296 25.38 -1.27 10.50
N VAL A 297 24.86 -1.19 11.72
CA VAL A 297 23.43 -1.29 12.01
C VAL A 297 22.92 0.09 12.46
N VAL A 298 21.93 0.61 11.76
CA VAL A 298 21.29 1.89 12.07
C VAL A 298 19.86 1.61 12.55
N ALA A 299 19.59 1.82 13.84
CA ALA A 299 18.26 1.73 14.40
C ALA A 299 17.58 3.12 14.38
N VAL A 300 16.36 3.17 13.88
CA VAL A 300 15.58 4.41 13.79
C VAL A 300 14.19 4.22 14.42
N PRO A 301 13.60 5.26 15.02
CA PRO A 301 12.36 5.11 15.80
C PRO A 301 11.10 4.92 14.97
N THR A 302 11.13 5.27 13.67
CA THR A 302 9.93 5.21 12.82
C THR A 302 10.20 4.56 11.46
N LYS A 303 9.17 3.90 10.90
CA LYS A 303 9.22 3.37 9.52
C LYS A 303 9.42 4.49 8.49
N LEU A 304 8.87 5.68 8.73
CA LEU A 304 9.04 6.83 7.86
C LEU A 304 10.52 7.20 7.70
N LEU A 305 11.24 7.33 8.81
CA LEU A 305 12.66 7.63 8.79
C LEU A 305 13.49 6.50 8.18
N GLN A 306 13.10 5.24 8.43
CA GLN A 306 13.75 4.09 7.82
C GLN A 306 13.57 4.10 6.29
N ASN A 307 12.35 4.35 5.81
CA ASN A 307 12.06 4.45 4.38
C ASN A 307 12.77 5.64 3.73
N GLN A 308 12.83 6.78 4.43
CA GLN A 308 13.58 7.96 3.96
C GLN A 308 15.05 7.60 3.74
N ILE A 309 15.71 7.04 4.75
CA ILE A 309 17.11 6.63 4.65
C ILE A 309 17.32 5.65 3.49
N MET A 310 16.48 4.64 3.35
CA MET A 310 16.60 3.64 2.29
C MET A 310 16.39 4.21 0.89
N ASN A 311 15.39 5.07 0.71
CA ASN A 311 14.98 5.57 -0.60
C ASN A 311 15.80 6.80 -1.05
N GLN A 312 16.44 7.51 -0.15
CA GLN A 312 17.22 8.72 -0.44
C GLN A 312 18.71 8.46 -0.21
N GLU A 313 19.16 8.41 1.04
CA GLU A 313 20.58 8.39 1.36
C GLU A 313 21.25 7.06 1.00
N ALA A 314 20.64 5.93 1.33
CA ALA A 314 21.20 4.62 1.02
C ALA A 314 21.25 4.38 -0.49
N LYS A 315 20.21 4.81 -1.21
CA LYS A 315 20.18 4.74 -2.68
C LYS A 315 21.28 5.60 -3.29
N ALA A 316 21.42 6.86 -2.87
CA ALA A 316 22.48 7.75 -3.37
C ALA A 316 23.88 7.17 -3.10
N LEU A 317 24.10 6.61 -1.90
CA LEU A 317 25.36 5.96 -1.55
C LEU A 317 25.63 4.72 -2.41
N SER A 318 24.61 3.87 -2.66
CA SER A 318 24.76 2.68 -3.49
C SER A 318 24.95 2.99 -4.99
N ASP A 319 24.46 4.13 -5.46
CA ASP A 319 24.68 4.57 -6.86
C ASP A 319 26.14 5.02 -7.10
N VAL A 320 26.82 5.50 -6.05
CA VAL A 320 28.19 6.04 -6.14
C VAL A 320 29.23 5.07 -5.62
N PHE A 321 28.94 4.33 -4.55
CA PHE A 321 29.86 3.45 -3.86
C PHE A 321 29.39 1.99 -3.87
N ASN A 322 30.32 1.04 -3.73
CA ASN A 322 30.00 -0.37 -3.56
C ASN A 322 29.59 -0.67 -2.11
N ILE A 323 28.34 -0.31 -1.77
CA ILE A 323 27.78 -0.53 -0.44
C ILE A 323 26.40 -1.19 -0.56
N ASN A 324 26.17 -2.21 0.27
CA ASN A 324 24.91 -2.93 0.37
C ASN A 324 24.08 -2.40 1.54
N PHE A 325 22.84 -2.06 1.30
CA PHE A 325 21.88 -1.69 2.33
C PHE A 325 20.69 -2.65 2.37
N HIS A 326 20.29 -3.03 3.57
CA HIS A 326 19.09 -3.82 3.81
C HIS A 326 18.25 -3.18 4.91
N SER A 327 16.94 -3.15 4.73
CA SER A 327 15.99 -2.68 5.73
C SER A 327 15.36 -3.87 6.43
N LEU A 328 15.41 -3.89 7.77
CA LEU A 328 14.70 -4.85 8.60
C LEU A 328 13.60 -4.13 9.37
N LYS A 329 12.39 -4.65 9.29
CA LYS A 329 11.21 -4.15 10.03
C LYS A 329 10.74 -5.22 11.00
N GLY A 330 9.85 -4.86 11.93
CA GLY A 330 9.26 -5.84 12.84
C GLY A 330 8.44 -6.91 12.11
N PRO A 331 8.22 -8.11 12.72
CA PRO A 331 7.53 -9.24 12.06
C PRO A 331 6.17 -8.88 11.48
N GLN A 332 5.43 -7.98 12.11
CA GLN A 332 4.11 -7.51 11.65
C GLN A 332 4.15 -6.73 10.31
N ASN A 333 5.32 -6.51 9.72
CA ASN A 333 5.49 -5.87 8.42
C ASN A 333 5.89 -6.87 7.32
N TYR A 334 5.90 -8.15 7.66
CA TYR A 334 6.14 -9.26 6.75
C TYR A 334 4.99 -10.26 6.89
N ILE A 335 4.67 -10.92 5.81
CA ILE A 335 3.60 -11.93 5.76
C ILE A 335 4.13 -13.24 6.34
#